data_8eacd1864a6c57b2e0533f6c48a49378
#
_entry.id   8eacd1864a6c57b2e0533f6c48a49378
#
_cell.length_a   1.000
_cell.length_b   1.000
_cell.length_c   1.000
_cell.angle_alpha   90.00
_cell.angle_beta   90.00
_cell.angle_gamma   90.00
#
_symmetry.space_group_name_H-M   'P 1'
#
loop_
_entity.id
_entity.type
_entity.pdbx_description
1 polymer ?
#
loop_
_entity_poly.entity_id
_entity_poly.type
_entity_poly.pdbx_seq_one_letter_code
_entity_poly.pdbx_strand_id
1 'polypeptide(L)'
;MGGARTALYNWILALQSNGIFVLRIEDTDESRNEPQWTQGIIDALAWIGIDGSDPHFEGPYFQSAYAAAHVAAAESLFASGHAYYCDLTSEQIQERAKAAGKPGYDGYSRDRGLTAGPGRALRFRVPPGTTVVNDEVRGRVEFDNATIEDFALLRGNGTPVFILANVVDDITMNITHVVRAEEHLPNTPKQQMLWDALGHTAPVWAHVPVLVNEQRKKLSKRRDKVALEQYRDEGVTPEAMVNYLMTLGWAPTGDTEIVDFATIAKDFRLSSVNHSSAFFDIKKLSAFNGEYLRKMTLEQFVSACEPWLTSDKALWPAERFDRGIFLRIAPHIQTRVALLSEVPAMVDFLFVADLAIDAAAFEKAFAAEWARPLLRAMREQFTTADWNHEALKAVVETIGAANDVKLGKLQAPLRVAATGRSVGPPLFESLEILGRDESLRRIDAALLRAG
;
A
#
# COMPACT_ATOMS: atom_id res chain seq x y z
N MET A 1 1.43 -3.96 -2.03
CA MET A 1 2.46 -3.41 -1.12
C MET A 1 3.89 -3.63 -1.62
N GLY A 2 4.41 -4.87 -1.79
CA GLY A 2 5.79 -5.10 -2.22
C GLY A 2 6.14 -4.46 -3.57
N GLY A 3 5.27 -4.65 -4.56
CA GLY A 3 5.43 -4.01 -5.88
C GLY A 3 5.43 -2.48 -5.82
N ALA A 4 4.54 -1.89 -5.02
CA ALA A 4 4.48 -0.44 -4.85
C ALA A 4 5.76 0.14 -4.22
N ARG A 5 6.30 -0.49 -3.18
CA ARG A 5 7.60 -0.08 -2.60
C ARG A 5 8.72 -0.17 -3.64
N THR A 6 8.76 -1.27 -4.39
CA THR A 6 9.77 -1.44 -5.45
C THR A 6 9.62 -0.38 -6.55
N ALA A 7 8.38 -0.06 -6.95
CA ALA A 7 8.11 1.01 -7.90
C ALA A 7 8.58 2.38 -7.38
N LEU A 8 8.31 2.71 -6.10
CA LEU A 8 8.80 3.95 -5.48
C LEU A 8 10.33 4.05 -5.49
N TYR A 9 11.04 2.95 -5.22
CA TYR A 9 12.50 2.95 -5.27
C TYR A 9 13.02 3.23 -6.68
N ASN A 10 12.46 2.58 -7.71
CA ASN A 10 12.79 2.86 -9.11
C ASN A 10 12.41 4.29 -9.51
N TRP A 11 11.24 4.77 -9.08
CA TRP A 11 10.76 6.12 -9.35
C TRP A 11 11.71 7.19 -8.82
N ILE A 12 12.12 7.06 -7.56
CA ILE A 12 13.05 8.02 -6.95
C ILE A 12 14.42 8.00 -7.65
N LEU A 13 14.92 6.83 -8.06
CA LEU A 13 16.15 6.74 -8.83
C LEU A 13 16.03 7.45 -10.19
N ALA A 14 14.91 7.29 -10.88
CA ALA A 14 14.65 7.99 -12.13
C ALA A 14 14.66 9.51 -11.90
N LEU A 15 13.96 10.01 -10.89
CA LEU A 15 13.96 11.44 -10.54
C LEU A 15 15.37 11.96 -10.18
N GLN A 16 16.13 11.22 -9.36
CA GLN A 16 17.47 11.63 -8.94
C GLN A 16 18.48 11.70 -10.08
N SER A 17 18.34 10.82 -11.07
CA SER A 17 19.22 10.77 -12.24
C SER A 17 18.74 11.59 -13.43
N ASN A 18 17.61 12.29 -13.31
CA ASN A 18 16.88 12.89 -14.43
C ASN A 18 16.66 11.87 -15.56
N GLY A 19 16.37 10.64 -15.20
CA GLY A 19 16.13 9.49 -16.06
C GLY A 19 14.65 9.20 -16.24
N ILE A 20 14.35 7.99 -16.72
CA ILE A 20 12.99 7.54 -17.04
C ILE A 20 12.63 6.31 -16.18
N PHE A 21 11.46 6.33 -15.59
CA PHE A 21 10.80 5.16 -15.01
C PHE A 21 9.95 4.49 -16.09
N VAL A 22 10.27 3.25 -16.42
CA VAL A 22 9.55 2.48 -17.43
C VAL A 22 8.59 1.50 -16.78
N LEU A 23 7.30 1.60 -17.10
CA LEU A 23 6.29 0.58 -16.72
C LEU A 23 6.10 -0.41 -17.87
N ARG A 24 6.52 -1.67 -17.67
CA ARG A 24 6.31 -2.77 -18.60
C ARG A 24 5.39 -3.82 -18.00
N ILE A 25 4.34 -4.17 -18.73
CA ILE A 25 3.40 -5.23 -18.38
C ILE A 25 3.86 -6.53 -19.02
N GLU A 26 4.09 -7.53 -18.20
CA GLU A 26 4.55 -8.86 -18.62
C GLU A 26 3.34 -9.74 -18.96
N ASP A 27 2.78 -9.56 -20.14
CA ASP A 27 1.55 -10.17 -20.65
C ASP A 27 1.76 -11.39 -21.56
N THR A 28 2.93 -11.98 -21.54
CA THR A 28 3.28 -13.14 -22.41
C THR A 28 2.57 -14.45 -22.04
N ASP A 29 1.90 -14.52 -20.89
CA ASP A 29 1.03 -15.63 -20.49
C ASP A 29 -0.43 -15.24 -20.61
N GLU A 30 -1.01 -15.44 -21.79
CA GLU A 30 -2.41 -15.06 -22.10
C GLU A 30 -3.43 -15.66 -21.12
N SER A 31 -3.12 -16.84 -20.53
CA SER A 31 -4.03 -17.51 -19.58
C SER A 31 -4.16 -16.78 -18.24
N ARG A 32 -3.27 -15.83 -17.96
CA ARG A 32 -3.20 -15.06 -16.70
C ARG A 32 -3.37 -13.57 -16.90
N ASN A 33 -3.53 -13.13 -18.15
CA ASN A 33 -3.62 -11.70 -18.45
C ASN A 33 -5.08 -11.28 -18.58
N GLU A 34 -5.57 -10.49 -17.63
CA GLU A 34 -6.87 -9.84 -17.69
C GLU A 34 -6.68 -8.31 -17.68
N PRO A 35 -7.33 -7.55 -18.60
CA PRO A 35 -7.18 -6.09 -18.70
C PRO A 35 -7.40 -5.35 -17.38
N GLN A 36 -8.28 -5.85 -16.53
CA GLN A 36 -8.56 -5.26 -15.21
C GLN A 36 -7.34 -5.27 -14.27
N TRP A 37 -6.44 -6.26 -14.39
CA TRP A 37 -5.22 -6.30 -13.58
C TRP A 37 -4.23 -5.21 -13.99
N THR A 38 -4.12 -4.95 -15.28
CA THR A 38 -3.27 -3.87 -15.81
C THR A 38 -3.78 -2.51 -15.33
N GLN A 39 -5.10 -2.25 -15.46
CA GLN A 39 -5.68 -1.00 -14.98
C GLN A 39 -5.48 -0.82 -13.47
N GLY A 40 -5.69 -1.89 -12.67
CA GLY A 40 -5.46 -1.84 -11.23
C GLY A 40 -4.01 -1.50 -10.85
N ILE A 41 -3.02 -1.94 -11.63
CA ILE A 41 -1.60 -1.55 -11.43
C ILE A 41 -1.42 -0.06 -11.71
N ILE A 42 -1.96 0.43 -12.84
CA ILE A 42 -1.86 1.85 -13.24
C ILE A 42 -2.50 2.75 -12.19
N ASP A 43 -3.73 2.43 -11.77
CA ASP A 43 -4.48 3.19 -10.77
C ASP A 43 -3.74 3.21 -9.39
N ALA A 44 -3.15 2.07 -9.02
CA ALA A 44 -2.40 1.96 -7.79
C ALA A 44 -1.10 2.79 -7.81
N LEU A 45 -0.40 2.81 -8.95
CA LEU A 45 0.79 3.65 -9.14
C LEU A 45 0.43 5.13 -9.17
N ALA A 46 -0.62 5.50 -9.91
CA ALA A 46 -1.12 6.89 -9.98
C ALA A 46 -1.52 7.41 -8.59
N TRP A 47 -2.14 6.58 -7.76
CA TRP A 47 -2.52 6.97 -6.40
C TRP A 47 -1.32 7.34 -5.52
N ILE A 48 -0.15 6.73 -5.74
CA ILE A 48 1.09 7.06 -5.02
C ILE A 48 1.98 8.05 -5.80
N GLY A 49 1.43 8.73 -6.81
CA GLY A 49 2.11 9.80 -7.56
C GLY A 49 3.08 9.33 -8.64
N ILE A 50 2.89 8.11 -9.17
CA ILE A 50 3.67 7.57 -10.29
C ILE A 50 2.74 7.37 -11.48
N ASP A 51 2.67 8.33 -12.39
CA ASP A 51 1.78 8.29 -13.55
C ASP A 51 2.32 9.06 -14.74
N GLY A 52 1.63 8.95 -15.88
CA GLY A 52 2.01 9.57 -17.15
C GLY A 52 1.88 11.10 -17.21
N SER A 53 1.49 11.79 -16.13
CA SER A 53 1.53 13.25 -16.08
C SER A 53 2.94 13.80 -15.82
N ASP A 54 3.84 12.96 -15.31
CA ASP A 54 5.23 13.31 -15.07
C ASP A 54 6.10 12.90 -16.26
N PRO A 55 6.99 13.79 -16.77
CA PRO A 55 7.83 13.51 -17.92
C PRO A 55 8.89 12.40 -17.69
N HIS A 56 9.12 12.00 -16.44
CA HIS A 56 10.00 10.89 -16.12
C HIS A 56 9.31 9.52 -16.17
N PHE A 57 8.01 9.45 -16.52
CA PHE A 57 7.27 8.21 -16.66
C PHE A 57 7.07 7.84 -18.14
N GLU A 58 7.37 6.58 -18.48
CA GLU A 58 7.02 5.99 -19.78
C GLU A 58 6.27 4.67 -19.62
N GLY A 59 5.27 4.47 -20.47
CA GLY A 59 4.48 3.25 -20.48
C GLY A 59 2.98 3.49 -20.30
N PRO A 60 2.17 2.42 -20.14
CA PRO A 60 2.61 1.03 -20.07
C PRO A 60 3.07 0.47 -21.44
N TYR A 61 4.17 -0.26 -21.42
CA TYR A 61 4.59 -1.11 -22.53
C TYR A 61 4.11 -2.55 -22.30
N PHE A 62 3.79 -3.26 -23.38
CA PHE A 62 3.35 -4.65 -23.30
C PHE A 62 4.42 -5.57 -23.87
N GLN A 63 4.87 -6.55 -23.08
CA GLN A 63 5.95 -7.44 -23.45
C GLN A 63 5.60 -8.29 -24.69
N SER A 64 4.35 -8.68 -24.87
CA SER A 64 3.85 -9.40 -26.04
C SER A 64 4.09 -8.67 -27.36
N ALA A 65 4.10 -7.32 -27.36
CA ALA A 65 4.36 -6.52 -28.55
C ALA A 65 5.79 -6.68 -29.10
N TYR A 66 6.73 -7.16 -28.27
CA TYR A 66 8.15 -7.32 -28.63
C TYR A 66 8.52 -8.79 -28.95
N ALA A 67 7.55 -9.69 -29.08
CA ALA A 67 7.78 -11.13 -29.29
C ALA A 67 8.73 -11.44 -30.47
N ALA A 68 8.65 -10.68 -31.57
CA ALA A 68 9.56 -10.84 -32.73
C ALA A 68 11.02 -10.54 -32.36
N ALA A 69 11.28 -9.52 -31.55
CA ALA A 69 12.63 -9.19 -31.08
C ALA A 69 13.18 -10.28 -30.15
N HIS A 70 12.34 -10.85 -29.30
CA HIS A 70 12.73 -11.95 -28.43
C HIS A 70 13.16 -13.19 -29.23
N VAL A 71 12.41 -13.53 -30.29
CA VAL A 71 12.75 -14.67 -31.17
C VAL A 71 14.04 -14.39 -31.94
N ALA A 72 14.20 -13.19 -32.50
CA ALA A 72 15.43 -12.80 -33.21
C ALA A 72 16.67 -12.86 -32.30
N ALA A 73 16.58 -12.42 -31.06
CA ALA A 73 17.66 -12.53 -30.09
C ALA A 73 17.99 -14.00 -29.76
N ALA A 74 16.98 -14.86 -29.62
CA ALA A 74 17.17 -16.31 -29.42
C ALA A 74 17.89 -16.96 -30.59
N GLU A 75 17.52 -16.62 -31.83
CA GLU A 75 18.17 -17.10 -33.05
C GLU A 75 19.63 -16.62 -33.16
N SER A 76 19.91 -15.39 -32.77
CA SER A 76 21.27 -14.84 -32.69
C SER A 76 22.13 -15.61 -31.68
N LEU A 77 21.58 -15.95 -30.52
CA LEU A 77 22.26 -16.80 -29.53
C LEU A 77 22.53 -18.20 -30.03
N PHE A 78 21.63 -18.76 -30.85
CA PHE A 78 21.87 -20.04 -31.51
C PHE A 78 22.97 -19.93 -32.56
N ALA A 79 22.93 -18.93 -33.43
CA ALA A 79 23.91 -18.73 -34.48
C ALA A 79 25.31 -18.46 -33.94
N SER A 80 25.44 -17.79 -32.79
CA SER A 80 26.72 -17.55 -32.11
C SER A 80 27.20 -18.70 -31.23
N GLY A 81 26.45 -19.84 -31.17
CA GLY A 81 26.84 -21.01 -30.39
C GLY A 81 26.53 -20.93 -28.89
N HIS A 82 25.89 -19.88 -28.43
CA HIS A 82 25.48 -19.71 -27.03
C HIS A 82 24.17 -20.46 -26.71
N ALA A 83 23.49 -21.04 -27.71
CA ALA A 83 22.28 -21.82 -27.52
C ALA A 83 22.25 -23.04 -28.40
N TYR A 84 21.39 -24.01 -28.10
CA TYR A 84 21.19 -25.24 -28.84
C TYR A 84 19.75 -25.73 -28.71
N TYR A 85 19.29 -26.50 -29.70
CA TYR A 85 17.97 -27.09 -29.66
C TYR A 85 17.92 -28.38 -28.84
N CYS A 86 16.81 -28.57 -28.14
CA CYS A 86 16.51 -29.75 -27.33
C CYS A 86 15.19 -30.38 -27.78
N ASP A 87 15.20 -31.66 -28.02
CA ASP A 87 14.07 -32.45 -28.49
C ASP A 87 13.35 -33.24 -27.37
N LEU A 88 13.78 -33.06 -26.11
CA LEU A 88 13.14 -33.71 -24.98
C LEU A 88 11.87 -32.96 -24.55
N THR A 89 10.82 -33.72 -24.21
CA THR A 89 9.63 -33.15 -23.55
C THR A 89 9.91 -32.86 -22.07
N SER A 90 9.03 -32.11 -21.43
CA SER A 90 9.13 -31.81 -19.98
C SER A 90 9.12 -33.09 -19.14
N GLU A 91 8.31 -34.08 -19.51
CA GLU A 91 8.22 -35.37 -18.84
C GLU A 91 9.54 -36.15 -18.95
N GLN A 92 10.13 -36.20 -20.14
CA GLN A 92 11.43 -36.87 -20.38
C GLN A 92 12.56 -36.18 -19.59
N ILE A 93 12.53 -34.84 -19.48
CA ILE A 93 13.49 -34.10 -18.65
C ILE A 93 13.34 -34.48 -17.18
N GLN A 94 12.11 -34.56 -16.67
CA GLN A 94 11.84 -34.93 -15.28
C GLN A 94 12.26 -36.38 -14.97
N GLU A 95 11.98 -37.32 -15.90
CA GLU A 95 12.42 -38.73 -15.77
C GLU A 95 13.95 -38.83 -15.70
N ARG A 96 14.66 -38.12 -16.59
CA ARG A 96 16.12 -38.08 -16.61
C ARG A 96 16.70 -37.45 -15.34
N ALA A 97 16.14 -36.33 -14.89
CA ALA A 97 16.52 -35.68 -13.64
C ALA A 97 16.37 -36.61 -12.43
N LYS A 98 15.25 -37.36 -12.38
CA LYS A 98 14.99 -38.34 -11.33
C LYS A 98 15.97 -39.50 -11.39
N ALA A 99 16.25 -40.03 -12.58
CA ALA A 99 17.21 -41.16 -12.78
C ALA A 99 18.64 -40.74 -12.42
N ALA A 100 19.04 -39.50 -12.71
CA ALA A 100 20.36 -38.97 -12.40
C ALA A 100 20.50 -38.50 -10.94
N GLY A 101 19.41 -38.39 -10.16
CA GLY A 101 19.40 -37.86 -8.81
C GLY A 101 19.77 -36.36 -8.75
N LYS A 102 19.57 -35.60 -9.84
CA LYS A 102 19.88 -34.20 -9.98
C LYS A 102 18.61 -33.41 -10.36
N PRO A 103 18.36 -32.25 -9.80
CA PRO A 103 17.24 -31.40 -10.22
C PRO A 103 17.52 -30.77 -11.60
N GLY A 104 16.47 -30.67 -12.44
CA GLY A 104 16.52 -29.92 -13.69
C GLY A 104 17.10 -30.67 -14.87
N TYR A 105 17.35 -29.93 -15.94
CA TYR A 105 17.84 -30.48 -17.21
C TYR A 105 19.32 -30.86 -17.17
N ASP A 106 19.67 -32.06 -17.64
CA ASP A 106 21.01 -32.65 -17.53
C ASP A 106 21.97 -32.32 -18.68
N GLY A 107 21.59 -31.47 -19.62
CA GLY A 107 22.41 -31.10 -20.77
C GLY A 107 22.41 -32.12 -21.91
N TYR A 108 21.54 -33.11 -21.91
CA TYR A 108 21.50 -34.23 -22.87
C TYR A 108 21.59 -33.82 -24.33
N SER A 109 20.92 -32.76 -24.76
CA SER A 109 20.90 -32.34 -26.16
C SER A 109 22.04 -31.38 -26.54
N ARG A 110 22.92 -31.00 -25.61
CA ARG A 110 23.92 -29.92 -25.75
C ARG A 110 24.81 -30.07 -26.98
N ASP A 111 25.26 -31.29 -27.28
CA ASP A 111 26.24 -31.55 -28.35
C ASP A 111 25.71 -32.49 -29.45
N ARG A 112 24.38 -32.57 -29.57
CA ARG A 112 23.70 -33.41 -30.56
C ARG A 112 23.52 -32.75 -31.93
N GLY A 113 23.91 -31.49 -32.11
CA GLY A 113 23.83 -30.79 -33.38
C GLY A 113 22.40 -30.60 -33.91
N LEU A 114 21.40 -30.54 -33.02
CA LEU A 114 20.00 -30.38 -33.41
C LEU A 114 19.75 -28.96 -33.94
N THR A 115 18.95 -28.90 -34.99
CA THR A 115 18.45 -27.65 -35.58
C THR A 115 17.01 -27.39 -35.17
N ALA A 116 16.49 -26.21 -35.56
CA ALA A 116 15.07 -25.88 -35.35
C ALA A 116 14.15 -26.98 -35.90
N GLY A 117 13.05 -27.23 -35.21
CA GLY A 117 12.06 -28.21 -35.61
C GLY A 117 10.85 -28.26 -34.65
N PRO A 118 9.75 -28.92 -35.10
CA PRO A 118 8.53 -28.97 -34.29
C PRO A 118 8.80 -29.58 -32.91
N GLY A 119 8.27 -28.91 -31.88
CA GLY A 119 8.37 -29.34 -30.48
C GLY A 119 9.74 -29.18 -29.84
N ARG A 120 10.75 -28.67 -30.56
CA ARG A 120 12.08 -28.45 -30.02
C ARG A 120 12.19 -27.13 -29.29
N ALA A 121 12.57 -27.19 -28.02
CA ALA A 121 12.90 -26.01 -27.22
C ALA A 121 14.31 -25.50 -27.53
N LEU A 122 14.53 -24.21 -27.57
CA LEU A 122 15.88 -23.64 -27.61
C LEU A 122 16.38 -23.39 -26.18
N ARG A 123 17.59 -23.84 -25.87
CA ARG A 123 18.19 -23.70 -24.53
C ARG A 123 19.48 -22.92 -24.58
N PHE A 124 19.70 -22.08 -23.57
CA PHE A 124 20.97 -21.40 -23.36
C PHE A 124 22.04 -22.38 -22.91
N ARG A 125 23.24 -22.29 -23.46
CA ARG A 125 24.40 -23.04 -23.07
C ARG A 125 25.11 -22.34 -21.93
N VAL A 126 24.84 -22.75 -20.69
CA VAL A 126 25.46 -22.13 -19.50
C VAL A 126 26.99 -22.37 -19.56
N PRO A 127 27.82 -21.30 -19.53
CA PRO A 127 29.27 -21.47 -19.57
C PRO A 127 29.80 -22.06 -18.25
N PRO A 128 30.95 -22.77 -18.26
CA PRO A 128 31.60 -23.18 -17.03
C PRO A 128 32.12 -21.98 -16.24
N GLY A 129 32.35 -22.18 -14.94
CA GLY A 129 32.93 -21.14 -14.06
C GLY A 129 31.93 -20.54 -13.11
N THR A 130 32.13 -19.29 -12.76
CA THR A 130 31.36 -18.55 -11.75
C THR A 130 30.80 -17.27 -12.35
N THR A 131 29.52 -17.02 -12.15
CA THR A 131 28.90 -15.73 -12.47
C THR A 131 28.86 -14.85 -11.24
N VAL A 132 29.40 -13.64 -11.37
CA VAL A 132 29.48 -12.65 -10.29
C VAL A 132 28.42 -11.60 -10.54
N VAL A 133 27.53 -11.38 -9.59
CA VAL A 133 26.54 -10.31 -9.57
C VAL A 133 26.97 -9.28 -8.52
N ASN A 134 27.28 -8.07 -8.94
CA ASN A 134 27.50 -6.95 -8.03
C ASN A 134 26.17 -6.26 -7.81
N ASP A 135 25.60 -6.43 -6.62
CA ASP A 135 24.28 -5.94 -6.25
C ASP A 135 24.38 -4.78 -5.28
N GLU A 136 23.70 -3.67 -5.57
CA GLU A 136 23.77 -2.45 -4.74
C GLU A 136 23.24 -2.62 -3.32
N VAL A 137 22.36 -3.60 -3.10
CA VAL A 137 21.80 -3.89 -1.78
C VAL A 137 22.47 -5.09 -1.13
N ARG A 138 22.71 -6.17 -1.92
CA ARG A 138 23.25 -7.44 -1.40
C ARG A 138 24.77 -7.53 -1.45
N GLY A 139 25.41 -6.57 -2.09
CA GLY A 139 26.85 -6.62 -2.33
C GLY A 139 27.23 -7.65 -3.41
N ARG A 140 28.43 -8.16 -3.33
CA ARG A 140 28.98 -9.11 -4.30
C ARG A 140 28.43 -10.53 -4.01
N VAL A 141 27.65 -11.08 -4.95
CA VAL A 141 27.09 -12.45 -4.88
C VAL A 141 27.70 -13.29 -5.99
N GLU A 142 28.20 -14.48 -5.66
CA GLU A 142 28.80 -15.42 -6.59
C GLU A 142 27.92 -16.65 -6.77
N PHE A 143 27.78 -17.08 -8.02
CA PHE A 143 27.01 -18.26 -8.40
C PHE A 143 27.90 -19.24 -9.16
N ASP A 144 28.05 -20.47 -8.65
CA ASP A 144 28.68 -21.53 -9.41
C ASP A 144 27.77 -21.97 -10.56
N ASN A 145 28.23 -21.75 -11.80
CA ASN A 145 27.48 -22.06 -13.00
C ASN A 145 27.17 -23.56 -13.13
N ALA A 146 27.93 -24.43 -12.49
CA ALA A 146 27.66 -25.86 -12.45
C ALA A 146 26.33 -26.21 -11.73
N THR A 147 25.82 -25.28 -10.90
CA THR A 147 24.52 -25.44 -10.23
C THR A 147 23.34 -24.90 -11.05
N ILE A 148 23.61 -24.27 -12.17
CA ILE A 148 22.61 -23.67 -13.06
C ILE A 148 22.43 -24.58 -14.28
N GLU A 149 21.19 -25.07 -14.49
CA GLU A 149 20.88 -25.86 -15.69
C GLU A 149 20.90 -25.02 -16.98
N ASP A 150 21.12 -25.66 -18.12
CA ASP A 150 20.90 -25.01 -19.41
C ASP A 150 19.40 -24.69 -19.55
N PHE A 151 19.06 -23.43 -19.28
CA PHE A 151 17.67 -23.00 -19.20
C PHE A 151 17.06 -22.72 -20.58
N ALA A 152 15.75 -22.89 -20.71
CA ALA A 152 15.05 -22.59 -21.94
C ALA A 152 15.06 -21.11 -22.29
N LEU A 153 15.21 -20.79 -23.57
CA LEU A 153 15.02 -19.46 -24.17
C LEU A 153 13.70 -19.39 -24.93
N LEU A 154 13.43 -20.44 -25.76
CA LEU A 154 12.15 -20.62 -26.44
C LEU A 154 11.55 -21.97 -26.03
N ARG A 155 10.25 -21.99 -25.85
CA ARG A 155 9.48 -23.24 -25.65
C ARG A 155 9.40 -24.00 -26.95
N GLY A 156 9.01 -25.27 -26.90
CA GLY A 156 8.84 -26.12 -28.09
C GLY A 156 7.81 -25.62 -29.12
N ASN A 157 6.95 -24.71 -28.73
CA ASN A 157 6.02 -24.00 -29.63
C ASN A 157 6.60 -22.67 -30.19
N GLY A 158 7.87 -22.36 -29.92
CA GLY A 158 8.55 -21.16 -30.39
C GLY A 158 8.31 -19.91 -29.52
N THR A 159 7.48 -19.98 -28.47
CA THR A 159 7.25 -18.80 -27.60
C THR A 159 8.42 -18.54 -26.67
N PRO A 160 8.82 -17.26 -26.47
CA PRO A 160 9.90 -16.91 -25.58
C PRO A 160 9.55 -17.19 -24.11
N VAL A 161 10.58 -17.47 -23.30
CA VAL A 161 10.40 -17.56 -21.86
C VAL A 161 10.75 -16.22 -21.19
N PHE A 162 10.20 -16.00 -20.00
CA PHE A 162 10.35 -14.80 -19.18
C PHE A 162 11.80 -14.27 -19.10
N ILE A 163 12.78 -15.15 -18.83
CA ILE A 163 14.18 -14.74 -18.63
C ILE A 163 14.78 -14.09 -19.89
N LEU A 164 14.51 -14.66 -21.08
CA LEU A 164 14.95 -14.08 -22.34
C LEU A 164 14.20 -12.79 -22.66
N ALA A 165 12.88 -12.81 -22.56
CA ALA A 165 12.04 -11.68 -22.91
C ALA A 165 12.43 -10.43 -22.09
N ASN A 166 12.62 -10.58 -20.77
CA ASN A 166 13.03 -9.47 -19.91
C ASN A 166 14.39 -8.87 -20.32
N VAL A 167 15.39 -9.71 -20.59
CA VAL A 167 16.72 -9.22 -20.98
C VAL A 167 16.66 -8.48 -22.32
N VAL A 168 15.94 -9.01 -23.30
CA VAL A 168 15.82 -8.38 -24.63
C VAL A 168 15.07 -7.04 -24.53
N ASP A 169 13.99 -7.01 -23.76
CA ASP A 169 13.25 -5.77 -23.52
C ASP A 169 14.11 -4.72 -22.79
N ASP A 170 14.83 -5.15 -21.74
CA ASP A 170 15.71 -4.26 -20.98
C ASP A 170 16.83 -3.68 -21.87
N ILE A 171 17.41 -4.51 -22.76
CA ILE A 171 18.39 -4.04 -23.77
C ILE A 171 17.74 -3.02 -24.71
N THR A 172 16.57 -3.35 -25.26
CA THR A 172 15.87 -2.52 -26.25
C THR A 172 15.42 -1.18 -25.67
N MET A 173 15.01 -1.18 -24.40
CA MET A 173 14.56 0.02 -23.68
C MET A 173 15.72 0.76 -23.00
N ASN A 174 16.97 0.32 -23.18
CA ASN A 174 18.17 0.91 -22.55
C ASN A 174 18.06 0.99 -21.02
N ILE A 175 17.55 -0.06 -20.37
CA ILE A 175 17.42 -0.11 -18.92
C ILE A 175 18.78 -0.13 -18.26
N THR A 176 19.05 0.82 -17.39
CA THR A 176 20.33 0.99 -16.68
C THR A 176 20.31 0.46 -15.27
N HIS A 177 19.14 0.36 -14.63
CA HIS A 177 18.96 -0.11 -13.27
C HIS A 177 17.77 -1.07 -13.18
N VAL A 178 17.95 -2.19 -12.49
CA VAL A 178 16.89 -3.16 -12.18
C VAL A 178 16.81 -3.32 -10.67
N VAL A 179 15.84 -2.63 -10.06
CA VAL A 179 15.55 -2.74 -8.63
C VAL A 179 14.31 -3.59 -8.44
N ARG A 180 14.44 -4.73 -7.77
CA ARG A 180 13.35 -5.69 -7.62
C ARG A 180 13.44 -6.50 -6.32
N ALA A 181 12.42 -7.30 -6.02
CA ALA A 181 12.42 -8.13 -4.82
C ALA A 181 13.51 -9.22 -4.88
N GLU A 182 14.13 -9.51 -3.74
CA GLU A 182 15.22 -10.49 -3.58
C GLU A 182 14.87 -11.91 -4.04
N GLU A 183 13.60 -12.25 -4.13
CA GLU A 183 13.16 -13.55 -4.65
C GLU A 183 13.54 -13.78 -6.11
N HIS A 184 13.85 -12.71 -6.85
CA HIS A 184 14.33 -12.76 -8.22
C HIS A 184 15.86 -12.88 -8.33
N LEU A 185 16.60 -12.79 -7.23
CA LEU A 185 18.06 -12.93 -7.22
C LEU A 185 18.57 -14.23 -7.88
N PRO A 186 17.92 -15.40 -7.72
CA PRO A 186 18.32 -16.62 -8.43
C PRO A 186 18.18 -16.56 -9.97
N ASN A 187 17.41 -15.61 -10.51
CA ASN A 187 17.30 -15.40 -11.95
C ASN A 187 18.43 -14.52 -12.49
N THR A 188 19.04 -13.70 -11.65
CA THR A 188 20.02 -12.68 -12.03
C THR A 188 21.25 -13.26 -12.73
N PRO A 189 21.89 -14.37 -12.26
CA PRO A 189 23.03 -14.95 -12.99
C PRO A 189 22.65 -15.40 -14.40
N LYS A 190 21.43 -15.94 -14.61
CA LYS A 190 20.94 -16.32 -15.94
C LYS A 190 20.76 -15.12 -16.84
N GLN A 191 20.22 -14.03 -16.31
CA GLN A 191 20.06 -12.77 -17.04
C GLN A 191 21.41 -12.13 -17.34
N GLN A 192 22.33 -12.12 -16.38
CA GLN A 192 23.71 -11.62 -16.57
C GLN A 192 24.40 -12.35 -17.74
N MET A 193 24.32 -13.68 -17.76
CA MET A 193 24.89 -14.49 -18.86
C MET A 193 24.27 -14.14 -20.23
N LEU A 194 22.97 -13.82 -20.27
CA LEU A 194 22.31 -13.39 -21.51
C LEU A 194 22.77 -12.01 -21.97
N TRP A 195 22.91 -11.06 -21.05
CA TRP A 195 23.48 -9.74 -21.35
C TRP A 195 24.87 -9.88 -21.98
N ASP A 196 25.73 -10.69 -21.36
CA ASP A 196 27.10 -10.93 -21.81
C ASP A 196 27.11 -11.62 -23.20
N ALA A 197 26.28 -12.66 -23.39
CA ALA A 197 26.20 -13.41 -24.65
C ALA A 197 25.61 -12.60 -25.81
N LEU A 198 24.74 -11.64 -25.51
CA LEU A 198 24.18 -10.69 -26.49
C LEU A 198 25.12 -9.49 -26.76
N GLY A 199 26.26 -9.40 -26.07
CA GLY A 199 27.28 -8.37 -26.26
C GLY A 199 26.93 -7.00 -25.66
N HIS A 200 26.07 -6.97 -24.63
CA HIS A 200 25.65 -5.76 -23.95
C HIS A 200 26.14 -5.72 -22.51
N THR A 201 26.29 -4.50 -21.97
CA THR A 201 26.61 -4.29 -20.56
C THR A 201 25.36 -4.46 -19.71
N ALA A 202 25.40 -5.36 -18.73
CA ALA A 202 24.28 -5.59 -17.82
C ALA A 202 23.97 -4.34 -16.97
N PRO A 203 22.70 -4.17 -16.57
CA PRO A 203 22.28 -3.05 -15.71
C PRO A 203 22.85 -3.18 -14.30
N VAL A 204 22.77 -2.09 -13.54
CA VAL A 204 22.97 -2.11 -12.09
C VAL A 204 21.86 -2.91 -11.43
N TRP A 205 22.23 -3.96 -10.72
CA TRP A 205 21.31 -4.84 -10.01
C TRP A 205 21.09 -4.37 -8.57
N ALA A 206 19.85 -4.39 -8.11
CA ALA A 206 19.52 -4.15 -6.72
C ALA A 206 18.36 -5.05 -6.26
N HIS A 207 18.63 -5.95 -5.34
CA HIS A 207 17.64 -6.89 -4.81
C HIS A 207 17.21 -6.50 -3.40
N VAL A 208 16.03 -5.88 -3.31
CA VAL A 208 15.47 -5.39 -2.04
C VAL A 208 14.80 -6.53 -1.25
N PRO A 209 14.88 -6.52 0.09
CA PRO A 209 14.31 -7.59 0.91
C PRO A 209 12.78 -7.67 0.78
N VAL A 210 12.23 -8.85 1.01
CA VAL A 210 10.77 -9.04 0.99
C VAL A 210 10.10 -8.36 2.18
N LEU A 211 8.82 -8.01 2.00
CA LEU A 211 7.95 -7.57 3.09
C LEU A 211 7.36 -8.78 3.81
N VAL A 212 7.37 -8.74 5.13
CA VAL A 212 6.85 -9.80 5.99
C VAL A 212 5.73 -9.29 6.91
N ASN A 213 4.85 -10.19 7.34
CA ASN A 213 3.81 -9.94 8.32
C ASN A 213 4.32 -10.15 9.78
N GLU A 214 3.42 -10.05 10.75
CA GLU A 214 3.72 -10.26 12.18
C GLU A 214 4.34 -11.62 12.48
N GLN A 215 3.99 -12.67 11.73
CA GLN A 215 4.54 -14.01 11.89
C GLN A 215 5.88 -14.19 11.14
N ARG A 216 6.51 -13.11 10.67
CA ARG A 216 7.74 -13.12 9.86
C ARG A 216 7.62 -13.92 8.56
N LYS A 217 6.40 -14.12 8.04
CA LYS A 217 6.13 -14.75 6.74
C LYS A 217 5.98 -13.68 5.67
N LYS A 218 6.46 -13.96 4.47
CA LYS A 218 6.26 -13.10 3.30
C LYS A 218 4.78 -12.74 3.15
N LEU A 219 4.48 -11.46 2.91
CA LEU A 219 3.13 -10.99 2.60
C LEU A 219 2.55 -11.74 1.40
N SER A 220 1.32 -12.18 1.50
CA SER A 220 0.63 -12.91 0.43
C SER A 220 -0.82 -12.48 0.27
N LYS A 221 -1.30 -12.38 -0.98
CA LYS A 221 -2.69 -12.02 -1.33
C LYS A 221 -3.76 -12.88 -0.63
N ARG A 222 -3.42 -14.11 -0.23
CA ARG A 222 -4.38 -15.04 0.39
C ARG A 222 -4.59 -14.80 1.88
N ARG A 223 -3.64 -14.17 2.56
CA ARG A 223 -3.64 -14.06 4.04
C ARG A 223 -3.54 -12.64 4.53
N ASP A 224 -2.96 -11.76 3.72
CA ASP A 224 -2.59 -10.43 4.14
C ASP A 224 -3.27 -9.41 3.23
N LYS A 225 -3.55 -8.23 3.77
CA LYS A 225 -4.00 -7.08 3.01
C LYS A 225 -2.79 -6.50 2.27
N VAL A 226 -2.71 -6.75 0.95
CA VAL A 226 -1.53 -6.39 0.15
C VAL A 226 -1.81 -5.42 -1.00
N ALA A 227 -3.08 -5.15 -1.29
CA ALA A 227 -3.50 -4.25 -2.35
C ALA A 227 -3.55 -2.79 -1.83
N LEU A 228 -3.03 -1.84 -2.61
CA LEU A 228 -2.99 -0.40 -2.22
C LEU A 228 -4.39 0.20 -2.10
N GLU A 229 -5.28 -0.17 -3.00
CA GLU A 229 -6.67 0.29 -3.03
C GLU A 229 -7.41 0.00 -1.73
N GLN A 230 -7.11 -1.10 -1.04
CA GLN A 230 -7.73 -1.42 0.24
C GLN A 230 -7.38 -0.39 1.33
N TYR A 231 -6.17 0.14 1.31
CA TYR A 231 -5.74 1.18 2.26
C TYR A 231 -6.28 2.56 1.87
N ARG A 232 -6.30 2.88 0.57
CA ARG A 232 -6.98 4.08 0.06
C ARG A 232 -8.44 4.08 0.50
N ASP A 233 -9.14 2.95 0.31
CA ASP A 233 -10.56 2.80 0.64
C ASP A 233 -10.84 2.79 2.16
N GLU A 234 -9.83 2.67 2.99
CA GLU A 234 -9.89 2.89 4.45
C GLU A 234 -9.48 4.31 4.86
N GLY A 235 -9.10 5.14 3.90
CA GLY A 235 -8.76 6.53 4.18
C GLY A 235 -7.32 6.78 4.61
N VAL A 236 -6.40 5.93 4.17
CA VAL A 236 -4.96 6.26 4.18
C VAL A 236 -4.70 7.25 3.06
N THR A 237 -3.93 8.29 3.34
CA THR A 237 -3.52 9.28 2.32
C THR A 237 -2.35 8.78 1.49
N PRO A 238 -2.23 9.20 0.22
CA PRO A 238 -1.10 8.78 -0.62
C PRO A 238 0.25 9.19 -0.03
N GLU A 239 0.36 10.38 0.54
CA GLU A 239 1.60 10.88 1.14
C GLU A 239 2.05 10.02 2.33
N ALA A 240 1.11 9.65 3.20
CA ALA A 240 1.39 8.76 4.33
C ALA A 240 1.82 7.37 3.85
N MET A 241 1.15 6.84 2.81
CA MET A 241 1.49 5.55 2.23
C MET A 241 2.88 5.57 1.61
N VAL A 242 3.20 6.59 0.81
CA VAL A 242 4.53 6.76 0.18
C VAL A 242 5.61 6.82 1.23
N ASN A 243 5.49 7.72 2.21
CA ASN A 243 6.48 7.86 3.28
C ASN A 243 6.65 6.54 4.05
N TYR A 244 5.55 5.88 4.44
CA TYR A 244 5.60 4.62 5.17
C TYR A 244 6.27 3.51 4.35
N LEU A 245 5.93 3.34 3.06
CA LEU A 245 6.55 2.34 2.19
C LEU A 245 8.05 2.55 2.05
N MET A 246 8.50 3.81 1.99
CA MET A 246 9.92 4.13 1.93
C MET A 246 10.67 3.73 3.22
N THR A 247 10.03 3.83 4.39
CA THR A 247 10.66 3.39 5.66
C THR A 247 10.74 1.86 5.80
N LEU A 248 10.15 1.10 4.89
CA LEU A 248 10.25 -0.35 4.89
C LEU A 248 11.57 -0.84 4.23
N GLY A 249 12.64 -0.71 4.95
CA GLY A 249 14.00 -1.09 4.54
C GLY A 249 14.96 0.08 4.39
N TRP A 250 14.48 1.31 4.48
CA TRP A 250 15.31 2.53 4.49
C TRP A 250 14.83 3.47 5.61
N ALA A 251 15.70 4.31 6.10
CA ALA A 251 15.36 5.34 7.08
C ALA A 251 15.88 6.70 6.62
N PRO A 252 15.06 7.76 6.72
CA PRO A 252 15.53 9.12 6.46
C PRO A 252 16.59 9.54 7.47
N THR A 253 17.39 10.54 7.11
CA THR A 253 18.36 11.16 8.01
C THR A 253 17.62 12.07 9.00
N GLY A 254 17.97 11.95 10.31
CA GLY A 254 17.38 12.76 11.38
C GLY A 254 16.53 11.98 12.37
N ASP A 255 15.82 12.70 13.24
CA ASP A 255 15.11 12.13 14.40
C ASP A 255 13.66 11.71 14.10
N THR A 256 13.16 11.97 12.90
CA THR A 256 11.80 11.64 12.50
C THR A 256 11.75 10.79 11.23
N GLU A 257 10.88 9.79 11.24
CA GLU A 257 10.60 9.00 10.04
C GLU A 257 9.52 9.66 9.13
N ILE A 258 8.83 10.69 9.64
CA ILE A 258 7.73 11.36 8.91
C ILE A 258 8.29 12.58 8.22
N VAL A 259 8.64 12.40 6.95
CA VAL A 259 9.26 13.38 6.09
C VAL A 259 8.49 13.52 4.78
N ASP A 260 8.57 14.66 4.13
CA ASP A 260 7.94 14.88 2.83
C ASP A 260 8.65 14.14 1.69
N PHE A 261 7.97 14.02 0.55
CA PHE A 261 8.49 13.32 -0.62
C PHE A 261 9.77 13.96 -1.17
N ALA A 262 9.90 15.29 -1.11
CA ALA A 262 11.09 15.98 -1.59
C ALA A 262 12.32 15.60 -0.76
N THR A 263 12.16 15.48 0.55
CA THR A 263 13.22 15.00 1.46
C THR A 263 13.57 13.54 1.15
N ILE A 264 12.57 12.67 0.96
CA ILE A 264 12.79 11.27 0.58
C ILE A 264 13.56 11.20 -0.74
N ALA A 265 13.10 11.90 -1.77
CA ALA A 265 13.71 11.91 -3.09
C ALA A 265 15.16 12.43 -3.07
N LYS A 266 15.48 13.36 -2.18
CA LYS A 266 16.83 13.88 -2.01
C LYS A 266 17.75 12.90 -1.27
N ASP A 267 17.27 12.27 -0.20
CA ASP A 267 18.11 11.56 0.77
C ASP A 267 18.21 10.05 0.48
N PHE A 268 17.25 9.47 -0.25
CA PHE A 268 17.25 8.04 -0.55
C PHE A 268 18.49 7.61 -1.34
N ARG A 269 19.08 6.47 -0.93
CA ARG A 269 20.16 5.80 -1.66
C ARG A 269 19.94 4.29 -1.59
N LEU A 270 20.07 3.59 -2.72
CA LEU A 270 19.97 2.12 -2.77
C LEU A 270 20.97 1.45 -1.83
N SER A 271 22.19 1.93 -1.76
CA SER A 271 23.25 1.39 -0.90
C SER A 271 22.96 1.51 0.59
N SER A 272 21.97 2.34 0.98
CA SER A 272 21.53 2.45 2.37
C SER A 272 20.32 1.58 2.71
N VAL A 273 19.81 0.80 1.75
CA VAL A 273 18.69 -0.12 1.98
C VAL A 273 19.16 -1.30 2.82
N ASN A 274 18.44 -1.59 3.92
CA ASN A 274 18.75 -2.69 4.83
C ASN A 274 18.55 -4.04 4.15
N HIS A 275 19.41 -5.00 4.41
CA HIS A 275 19.35 -6.36 3.87
C HIS A 275 18.26 -7.23 4.50
N SER A 276 17.78 -6.87 5.68
CA SER A 276 16.79 -7.67 6.42
C SER A 276 15.39 -7.46 5.91
N SER A 277 14.56 -8.52 5.96
CA SER A 277 13.14 -8.43 5.64
C SER A 277 12.44 -7.37 6.47
N ALA A 278 11.67 -6.50 5.83
CA ALA A 278 10.98 -5.41 6.48
C ALA A 278 9.58 -5.85 6.95
N PHE A 279 9.27 -5.60 8.22
CA PHE A 279 7.96 -5.88 8.79
C PHE A 279 6.95 -4.80 8.40
N PHE A 280 5.84 -5.23 7.79
CA PHE A 280 4.72 -4.36 7.45
C PHE A 280 3.78 -4.23 8.66
N ASP A 281 3.88 -3.12 9.38
CA ASP A 281 3.11 -2.82 10.58
C ASP A 281 1.95 -1.87 10.25
N ILE A 282 0.72 -2.39 10.29
CA ILE A 282 -0.52 -1.62 10.04
C ILE A 282 -0.72 -0.53 11.09
N LYS A 283 -0.35 -0.78 12.34
CA LYS A 283 -0.49 0.23 13.42
C LYS A 283 0.46 1.41 13.19
N LYS A 284 1.69 1.13 12.74
CA LYS A 284 2.64 2.16 12.36
C LYS A 284 2.13 2.96 11.16
N LEU A 285 1.57 2.31 10.13
CA LEU A 285 0.95 3.00 9.00
C LEU A 285 -0.19 3.91 9.43
N SER A 286 -1.10 3.44 10.31
CA SER A 286 -2.16 4.28 10.87
C SER A 286 -1.60 5.49 11.64
N ALA A 287 -0.54 5.29 12.44
CA ALA A 287 0.12 6.38 13.15
C ALA A 287 0.71 7.42 12.17
N PHE A 288 1.38 6.95 11.11
CA PHE A 288 1.87 7.84 10.05
C PHE A 288 0.74 8.64 9.42
N ASN A 289 -0.36 7.98 9.04
CA ASN A 289 -1.49 8.66 8.43
C ASN A 289 -2.11 9.71 9.37
N GLY A 290 -2.28 9.39 10.63
CA GLY A 290 -2.74 10.36 11.63
C GLY A 290 -1.84 11.60 11.73
N GLU A 291 -0.50 11.45 11.62
CA GLU A 291 0.42 12.61 11.58
C GLU A 291 0.22 13.44 10.30
N TYR A 292 0.04 12.79 9.13
CA TYR A 292 -0.25 13.52 7.90
C TYR A 292 -1.58 14.26 7.96
N LEU A 293 -2.65 13.62 8.49
CA LEU A 293 -3.94 14.30 8.70
C LEU A 293 -3.82 15.52 9.63
N ARG A 294 -3.05 15.42 10.71
CA ARG A 294 -2.79 16.55 11.64
C ARG A 294 -2.01 17.70 11.02
N LYS A 295 -1.13 17.41 10.04
CA LYS A 295 -0.35 18.44 9.31
C LYS A 295 -1.15 19.16 8.23
N MET A 296 -2.30 18.62 7.80
CA MET A 296 -3.16 19.29 6.82
C MET A 296 -3.69 20.62 7.35
N THR A 297 -3.83 21.60 6.47
CA THR A 297 -4.65 22.76 6.79
C THR A 297 -6.11 22.32 7.00
N LEU A 298 -6.91 23.12 7.70
CA LEU A 298 -8.32 22.79 7.93
C LEU A 298 -9.05 22.54 6.59
N GLU A 299 -8.81 23.36 5.59
CA GLU A 299 -9.45 23.23 4.29
C GLU A 299 -9.02 21.93 3.55
N GLN A 300 -7.74 21.59 3.62
CA GLN A 300 -7.25 20.32 3.07
C GLN A 300 -7.90 19.13 3.77
N PHE A 301 -7.98 19.15 5.10
CA PHE A 301 -8.62 18.08 5.86
C PHE A 301 -10.12 17.95 5.54
N VAL A 302 -10.84 19.06 5.46
CA VAL A 302 -12.26 19.08 5.09
C VAL A 302 -12.46 18.49 3.70
N SER A 303 -11.68 18.93 2.71
CA SER A 303 -11.76 18.42 1.35
C SER A 303 -11.44 16.93 1.27
N ALA A 304 -10.45 16.44 2.04
CA ALA A 304 -10.12 15.03 2.12
C ALA A 304 -11.26 14.17 2.74
N CYS A 305 -12.03 14.76 3.68
CA CYS A 305 -13.17 14.08 4.32
C CYS A 305 -14.44 14.02 3.45
N GLU A 306 -14.65 14.98 2.53
CA GLU A 306 -15.88 15.10 1.77
C GLU A 306 -16.33 13.81 1.07
N PRO A 307 -15.45 13.02 0.40
CA PRO A 307 -15.84 11.75 -0.21
C PRO A 307 -16.41 10.73 0.78
N TRP A 308 -16.05 10.84 2.05
CA TRP A 308 -16.53 9.96 3.13
C TRP A 308 -17.86 10.42 3.71
N LEU A 309 -18.18 11.70 3.55
CA LEU A 309 -19.35 12.35 4.17
C LEU A 309 -20.52 12.50 3.19
N THR A 310 -20.27 12.38 1.89
CA THR A 310 -21.27 12.59 0.82
C THR A 310 -21.55 11.36 -0.03
N SER A 311 -20.87 10.22 0.23
CA SER A 311 -21.06 8.95 -0.48
C SER A 311 -21.86 7.95 0.36
N ASP A 312 -22.01 6.74 -0.17
CA ASP A 312 -22.56 5.55 0.53
C ASP A 312 -21.79 5.12 1.77
N LYS A 313 -20.60 5.67 1.97
CA LYS A 313 -19.79 5.49 3.20
C LYS A 313 -20.31 6.33 4.38
N ALA A 314 -21.12 7.35 4.11
CA ALA A 314 -21.78 8.14 5.15
C ALA A 314 -22.91 7.34 5.82
N LEU A 315 -23.19 7.64 7.08
CA LEU A 315 -24.27 7.02 7.86
C LEU A 315 -25.62 7.77 7.73
N TRP A 316 -25.68 8.71 6.81
CA TRP A 316 -26.82 9.59 6.51
C TRP A 316 -26.93 9.84 5.00
N PRO A 317 -28.10 10.23 4.50
CA PRO A 317 -28.26 10.64 3.11
C PRO A 317 -27.42 11.88 2.77
N ALA A 318 -26.83 11.94 1.57
CA ALA A 318 -25.92 13.02 1.16
C ALA A 318 -26.52 14.42 1.33
N GLU A 319 -27.85 14.56 1.13
CA GLU A 319 -28.58 15.84 1.26
C GLU A 319 -28.61 16.40 2.69
N ARG A 320 -28.30 15.57 3.69
CA ARG A 320 -28.21 16.00 5.08
C ARG A 320 -26.85 16.53 5.47
N PHE A 321 -25.84 16.32 4.65
CA PHE A 321 -24.52 16.86 4.90
C PHE A 321 -24.50 18.38 4.72
N ASP A 322 -24.07 19.07 5.75
CA ASP A 322 -23.85 20.52 5.73
C ASP A 322 -22.36 20.81 5.95
N ARG A 323 -21.71 21.31 4.90
CA ARG A 323 -20.28 21.63 4.93
C ARG A 323 -19.94 22.72 5.97
N GLY A 324 -20.86 23.67 6.22
CA GLY A 324 -20.68 24.72 7.22
C GLY A 324 -20.69 24.15 8.65
N ILE A 325 -21.57 23.19 8.93
CA ILE A 325 -21.58 22.46 10.20
C ILE A 325 -20.30 21.65 10.33
N PHE A 326 -19.89 20.94 9.25
CA PHE A 326 -18.67 20.14 9.27
C PHE A 326 -17.41 21.00 9.51
N LEU A 327 -17.29 22.16 8.89
CA LEU A 327 -16.18 23.11 9.13
C LEU A 327 -16.03 23.51 10.60
N ARG A 328 -17.15 23.60 11.34
CA ARG A 328 -17.11 23.92 12.78
C ARG A 328 -16.59 22.76 13.63
N ILE A 329 -16.93 21.50 13.28
CA ILE A 329 -16.50 20.33 14.06
C ILE A 329 -15.12 19.80 13.63
N ALA A 330 -14.71 20.02 12.38
CA ALA A 330 -13.48 19.48 11.79
C ALA A 330 -12.21 19.73 12.62
N PRO A 331 -11.94 20.94 13.17
CA PRO A 331 -10.78 21.18 14.02
C PRO A 331 -10.72 20.26 15.25
N HIS A 332 -11.88 19.88 15.76
CA HIS A 332 -12.02 19.07 16.97
C HIS A 332 -11.85 17.55 16.72
N ILE A 333 -11.97 17.10 15.46
CA ILE A 333 -11.82 15.70 15.09
C ILE A 333 -10.50 15.41 14.38
N GLN A 334 -9.91 16.38 13.69
CA GLN A 334 -8.68 16.21 12.92
C GLN A 334 -7.54 15.60 13.74
N THR A 335 -7.42 15.96 15.02
CA THR A 335 -6.39 15.42 15.91
C THR A 335 -6.74 14.06 16.52
N ARG A 336 -7.95 13.54 16.25
CA ARG A 336 -8.52 12.36 16.91
C ARG A 336 -8.69 11.17 15.98
N VAL A 337 -8.58 11.38 14.67
CA VAL A 337 -8.70 10.34 13.66
C VAL A 337 -7.34 9.98 13.11
N ALA A 338 -7.15 8.69 12.84
CA ALA A 338 -5.99 8.18 12.17
C ALA A 338 -6.28 7.78 10.71
N LEU A 339 -7.55 7.53 10.39
CA LEU A 339 -8.04 7.19 9.06
C LEU A 339 -9.24 8.06 8.70
N LEU A 340 -9.38 8.43 7.43
CA LEU A 340 -10.55 9.22 6.98
C LEU A 340 -11.86 8.44 7.12
N SER A 341 -11.82 7.09 7.06
CA SER A 341 -12.99 6.25 7.30
C SER A 341 -13.57 6.34 8.72
N GLU A 342 -12.81 6.87 9.68
CA GLU A 342 -13.29 7.07 11.05
C GLU A 342 -14.16 8.32 11.19
N VAL A 343 -14.04 9.26 10.24
CA VAL A 343 -14.70 10.57 10.31
C VAL A 343 -16.22 10.46 10.32
N PRO A 344 -16.90 9.68 9.45
CA PRO A 344 -18.35 9.58 9.47
C PRO A 344 -18.88 9.19 10.86
N ALA A 345 -18.28 8.19 11.49
CA ALA A 345 -18.69 7.74 12.81
C ALA A 345 -18.42 8.79 13.91
N MET A 346 -17.48 9.70 13.73
CA MET A 346 -17.18 10.78 14.69
C MET A 346 -18.22 11.90 14.65
N VAL A 347 -18.89 12.10 13.51
CA VAL A 347 -19.75 13.27 13.29
C VAL A 347 -21.20 12.93 12.96
N ASP A 348 -21.57 11.64 12.89
CA ASP A 348 -22.91 11.17 12.52
C ASP A 348 -24.03 11.82 13.32
N PHE A 349 -23.80 12.09 14.61
CA PHE A 349 -24.76 12.74 15.50
C PHE A 349 -25.20 14.13 15.00
N LEU A 350 -24.43 14.77 14.12
CA LEU A 350 -24.79 16.08 13.54
C LEU A 350 -25.71 15.96 12.32
N PHE A 351 -25.68 14.79 11.63
CA PHE A 351 -26.30 14.64 10.31
C PHE A 351 -27.39 13.57 10.25
N VAL A 352 -27.46 12.62 11.21
CA VAL A 352 -28.53 11.61 11.24
C VAL A 352 -29.86 12.22 11.67
N ALA A 353 -30.97 11.70 11.16
CA ALA A 353 -32.33 12.08 11.61
C ALA A 353 -32.61 11.56 13.00
N ASP A 354 -32.35 10.27 13.20
CA ASP A 354 -32.59 9.58 14.45
C ASP A 354 -31.26 9.06 15.00
N LEU A 355 -30.94 9.56 16.20
CA LEU A 355 -29.70 9.19 16.86
C LEU A 355 -29.78 7.75 17.41
N ALA A 356 -28.95 6.88 16.90
CA ALA A 356 -28.77 5.55 17.48
C ALA A 356 -27.95 5.65 18.79
N ILE A 357 -28.55 5.26 19.91
CA ILE A 357 -27.87 5.26 21.21
C ILE A 357 -27.32 3.84 21.47
N ASP A 358 -26.00 3.75 21.65
CA ASP A 358 -25.32 2.53 22.08
C ASP A 358 -25.86 2.07 23.45
N ALA A 359 -26.40 0.85 23.50
CA ALA A 359 -27.07 0.33 24.69
C ALA A 359 -26.11 0.17 25.88
N ALA A 360 -24.89 -0.33 25.63
CA ALA A 360 -23.90 -0.52 26.68
C ALA A 360 -23.37 0.82 27.22
N ALA A 361 -23.15 1.79 26.32
CA ALA A 361 -22.77 3.15 26.71
C ALA A 361 -23.88 3.80 27.54
N PHE A 362 -25.14 3.60 27.16
CA PHE A 362 -26.30 4.14 27.88
C PHE A 362 -26.42 3.53 29.28
N GLU A 363 -26.45 2.20 29.41
CA GLU A 363 -26.51 1.51 30.69
C GLU A 363 -25.38 1.96 31.64
N LYS A 364 -24.16 2.03 31.14
CA LYS A 364 -23.00 2.47 31.90
C LYS A 364 -23.11 3.94 32.35
N ALA A 365 -23.57 4.82 31.46
CA ALA A 365 -23.67 6.27 31.76
C ALA A 365 -24.77 6.59 32.76
N PHE A 366 -25.86 5.78 32.81
CA PHE A 366 -27.00 5.97 33.66
C PHE A 366 -27.06 5.01 34.88
N ALA A 367 -25.98 4.23 35.08
CA ALA A 367 -25.90 3.28 36.19
C ALA A 367 -25.90 3.93 37.60
N ALA A 368 -25.38 5.16 37.69
CA ALA A 368 -25.31 5.87 38.96
C ALA A 368 -26.62 6.58 39.27
N GLU A 369 -27.09 6.51 40.53
CA GLU A 369 -28.35 7.13 41.00
C GLU A 369 -28.39 8.65 40.74
N TRP A 370 -27.24 9.34 40.80
CA TRP A 370 -27.15 10.76 40.53
C TRP A 370 -27.27 11.14 39.04
N ALA A 371 -27.07 10.20 38.11
CA ALA A 371 -26.94 10.51 36.67
C ALA A 371 -28.21 11.17 36.11
N ARG A 372 -29.37 10.62 36.40
CA ARG A 372 -30.67 11.16 35.93
C ARG A 372 -31.04 12.50 36.57
N PRO A 373 -31.05 12.64 37.94
CA PRO A 373 -31.33 13.94 38.57
C PRO A 373 -30.42 15.05 38.08
N LEU A 374 -29.11 14.79 37.94
CA LEU A 374 -28.17 15.81 37.51
C LEU A 374 -28.29 16.14 36.03
N LEU A 375 -28.58 15.17 35.17
CA LEU A 375 -28.88 15.43 33.75
C LEU A 375 -30.15 16.28 33.60
N ARG A 376 -31.18 16.06 34.45
CA ARG A 376 -32.38 16.88 34.47
C ARG A 376 -32.04 18.34 34.91
N ALA A 377 -31.22 18.51 35.93
CA ALA A 377 -30.79 19.82 36.38
C ALA A 377 -29.98 20.54 35.27
N MET A 378 -29.10 19.83 34.54
CA MET A 378 -28.41 20.42 33.38
C MET A 378 -29.41 20.85 32.30
N ARG A 379 -30.37 20.03 31.97
CA ARG A 379 -31.41 20.30 30.98
C ARG A 379 -32.17 21.57 31.32
N GLU A 380 -32.57 21.75 32.57
CA GLU A 380 -33.28 22.95 33.06
C GLU A 380 -32.44 24.21 32.90
N GLN A 381 -31.17 24.18 33.33
CA GLN A 381 -30.28 25.34 33.21
C GLN A 381 -29.90 25.65 31.77
N PHE A 382 -29.76 24.66 30.91
CA PHE A 382 -29.47 24.84 29.49
C PHE A 382 -30.59 25.55 28.73
N THR A 383 -31.79 25.61 29.26
CA THR A 383 -32.90 26.38 28.66
C THR A 383 -32.61 27.86 28.56
N THR A 384 -31.91 28.43 29.55
CA THR A 384 -31.64 29.87 29.66
C THR A 384 -30.16 30.22 29.54
N ALA A 385 -29.26 29.27 29.60
CA ALA A 385 -27.81 29.48 29.47
C ALA A 385 -27.44 30.05 28.10
N ASP A 386 -26.40 30.83 28.02
CA ASP A 386 -25.79 31.18 26.73
C ASP A 386 -25.34 29.92 26.03
N TRP A 387 -25.61 29.82 24.67
CA TRP A 387 -25.36 28.63 23.92
C TRP A 387 -23.98 28.63 23.26
N ASN A 388 -22.95 28.56 24.08
CA ASN A 388 -21.56 28.42 23.72
C ASN A 388 -20.87 27.38 24.64
N HIS A 389 -19.78 26.79 24.18
CA HIS A 389 -19.11 25.69 24.88
C HIS A 389 -18.63 26.08 26.29
N GLU A 390 -18.22 27.34 26.50
CA GLU A 390 -17.72 27.82 27.80
C GLU A 390 -18.87 27.92 28.82
N ALA A 391 -20.00 28.54 28.43
CA ALA A 391 -21.17 28.69 29.30
C ALA A 391 -21.80 27.32 29.63
N LEU A 392 -21.92 26.42 28.63
CA LEU A 392 -22.45 25.06 28.85
C LEU A 392 -21.55 24.26 29.80
N LYS A 393 -20.22 24.39 29.68
CA LYS A 393 -19.27 23.79 30.59
C LYS A 393 -19.40 24.33 32.01
N ALA A 394 -19.51 25.62 32.18
CA ALA A 394 -19.66 26.27 33.47
C ALA A 394 -20.94 25.82 34.21
N VAL A 395 -22.06 25.66 33.50
CA VAL A 395 -23.29 25.09 34.06
C VAL A 395 -23.04 23.68 34.63
N VAL A 396 -22.37 22.80 33.86
CA VAL A 396 -22.11 21.43 34.30
C VAL A 396 -21.11 21.39 35.46
N GLU A 397 -20.11 22.28 35.48
CA GLU A 397 -19.16 22.40 36.59
C GLU A 397 -19.84 22.86 37.87
N THR A 398 -20.75 23.86 37.79
CA THR A 398 -21.54 24.35 38.92
C THR A 398 -22.41 23.26 39.52
N ILE A 399 -23.13 22.50 38.67
CA ILE A 399 -23.96 21.39 39.13
C ILE A 399 -23.09 20.30 39.78
N GLY A 400 -21.93 20.03 39.21
CA GLY A 400 -20.97 19.05 39.75
C GLY A 400 -20.46 19.43 41.12
N ALA A 401 -20.04 20.66 41.28
CA ALA A 401 -19.56 21.20 42.56
C ALA A 401 -20.64 21.14 43.65
N ALA A 402 -21.89 21.51 43.34
CA ALA A 402 -23.00 21.45 44.27
C ALA A 402 -23.38 20.04 44.72
N ASN A 403 -23.01 18.97 43.98
CA ASN A 403 -23.37 17.56 44.23
C ASN A 403 -22.17 16.65 44.46
N ASP A 404 -20.97 17.22 44.63
CA ASP A 404 -19.69 16.47 44.79
C ASP A 404 -19.43 15.43 43.69
N VAL A 405 -19.80 15.72 42.44
CA VAL A 405 -19.57 14.88 41.29
C VAL A 405 -18.63 15.56 40.33
N LYS A 406 -17.50 14.89 40.01
CA LYS A 406 -16.47 15.43 39.10
C LYS A 406 -17.02 15.63 37.70
N LEU A 407 -16.62 16.73 37.02
CA LEU A 407 -16.98 17.06 35.65
C LEU A 407 -16.86 15.87 34.68
N GLY A 408 -15.75 15.13 34.72
CA GLY A 408 -15.54 13.96 33.84
C GLY A 408 -16.60 12.86 33.97
N LYS A 409 -17.19 12.68 35.17
CA LYS A 409 -18.31 11.75 35.38
C LYS A 409 -19.63 12.31 34.85
N LEU A 410 -19.89 13.58 35.08
CA LEU A 410 -21.12 14.25 34.63
C LEU A 410 -21.23 14.35 33.11
N GLN A 411 -20.10 14.42 32.41
CA GLN A 411 -20.08 14.44 30.95
C GLN A 411 -20.62 13.14 30.34
N ALA A 412 -20.52 11.98 31.02
CA ALA A 412 -20.90 10.68 30.44
C ALA A 412 -22.40 10.61 30.07
N PRO A 413 -23.38 10.84 30.98
CA PRO A 413 -24.79 10.81 30.62
C PRO A 413 -25.16 11.91 29.61
N LEU A 414 -24.58 13.11 29.71
CA LEU A 414 -24.81 14.19 28.76
C LEU A 414 -24.28 13.87 27.36
N ARG A 415 -23.07 13.28 27.26
CA ARG A 415 -22.46 12.85 26.00
C ARG A 415 -23.30 11.77 25.32
N VAL A 416 -23.69 10.73 26.08
CA VAL A 416 -24.49 9.64 25.53
C VAL A 416 -25.86 10.15 25.08
N ALA A 417 -26.47 11.07 25.82
CA ALA A 417 -27.73 11.70 25.42
C ALA A 417 -27.59 12.49 24.10
N ALA A 418 -26.53 13.29 23.96
CA ALA A 418 -26.33 14.16 22.81
C ALA A 418 -25.79 13.45 21.57
N THR A 419 -24.85 12.49 21.74
CA THR A 419 -24.08 11.89 20.64
C THR A 419 -24.31 10.39 20.48
N GLY A 420 -25.10 9.75 21.34
CA GLY A 420 -25.38 8.32 21.33
C GLY A 420 -24.24 7.43 21.82
N ARG A 421 -23.06 7.97 22.16
CA ARG A 421 -21.83 7.22 22.43
C ARG A 421 -21.07 7.74 23.63
N SER A 422 -20.19 6.90 24.19
CA SER A 422 -19.31 7.27 25.31
C SER A 422 -18.05 8.02 24.86
N VAL A 423 -17.66 7.91 23.58
CA VAL A 423 -16.46 8.51 22.99
C VAL A 423 -16.84 9.33 21.74
N GLY A 424 -16.19 10.45 21.53
CA GLY A 424 -16.45 11.32 20.38
C GLY A 424 -15.65 12.64 20.47
N PRO A 425 -16.02 13.64 19.68
CA PRO A 425 -15.43 14.98 19.75
C PRO A 425 -15.61 15.63 21.15
N PRO A 426 -14.97 16.76 21.46
CA PRO A 426 -15.18 17.49 22.70
C PRO A 426 -16.67 17.77 22.90
N LEU A 427 -17.17 17.50 24.10
CA LEU A 427 -18.63 17.47 24.37
C LEU A 427 -19.30 18.83 24.21
N PHE A 428 -18.74 19.85 24.82
CA PHE A 428 -19.39 21.16 24.86
C PHE A 428 -19.38 21.86 23.50
N GLU A 429 -18.33 21.72 22.76
CA GLU A 429 -18.23 22.17 21.37
C GLU A 429 -19.22 21.39 20.48
N SER A 430 -19.39 20.09 20.74
CA SER A 430 -20.39 19.26 20.04
C SER A 430 -21.81 19.76 20.31
N LEU A 431 -22.15 20.12 21.56
CA LEU A 431 -23.45 20.68 21.94
C LEU A 431 -23.69 22.06 21.30
N GLU A 432 -22.66 22.92 21.32
CA GLU A 432 -22.73 24.23 20.68
C GLU A 432 -23.04 24.12 19.20
N ILE A 433 -22.39 23.16 18.49
CA ILE A 433 -22.59 22.94 17.06
C ILE A 433 -23.94 22.28 16.78
N LEU A 434 -24.37 21.33 17.60
CA LEU A 434 -25.66 20.64 17.50
C LEU A 434 -26.84 21.61 17.67
N GLY A 435 -26.67 22.67 18.46
CA GLY A 435 -27.67 23.65 18.73
C GLY A 435 -28.55 23.31 19.93
N ARG A 436 -29.18 24.38 20.52
CA ARG A 436 -29.97 24.26 21.74
C ARG A 436 -31.14 23.31 21.61
N ASP A 437 -31.99 23.55 20.63
CA ASP A 437 -33.27 22.83 20.50
C ASP A 437 -33.04 21.31 20.34
N GLU A 438 -32.13 20.93 19.47
CA GLU A 438 -31.83 19.53 19.24
C GLU A 438 -31.12 18.89 20.45
N SER A 439 -30.22 19.60 21.11
CA SER A 439 -29.58 19.11 22.34
C SER A 439 -30.57 18.85 23.45
N LEU A 440 -31.49 19.81 23.69
CA LEU A 440 -32.56 19.65 24.71
C LEU A 440 -33.50 18.49 24.34
N ARG A 441 -33.92 18.38 23.08
CA ARG A 441 -34.76 17.26 22.60
C ARG A 441 -34.11 15.90 22.88
N ARG A 442 -32.81 15.75 22.61
CA ARG A 442 -32.06 14.51 22.85
C ARG A 442 -31.89 14.20 24.33
N ILE A 443 -31.64 15.21 25.15
CA ILE A 443 -31.56 15.04 26.61
C ILE A 443 -32.92 14.58 27.15
N ASP A 444 -34.02 15.18 26.71
CA ASP A 444 -35.37 14.78 27.10
C ASP A 444 -35.67 13.29 26.70
N ALA A 445 -35.29 12.91 25.47
CA ALA A 445 -35.45 11.52 25.01
C ALA A 445 -34.60 10.54 25.85
N ALA A 446 -33.38 10.91 26.22
CA ALA A 446 -32.52 10.09 27.07
C ALA A 446 -33.08 9.95 28.49
N LEU A 447 -33.65 11.02 29.07
CA LEU A 447 -34.31 11.01 30.38
C LEU A 447 -35.55 10.12 30.38
N LEU A 448 -36.34 10.13 29.31
CA LEU A 448 -37.52 9.25 29.14
C LEU A 448 -37.09 7.79 29.04
N ARG A 449 -36.02 7.48 28.29
CA ARG A 449 -35.48 6.13 28.15
C ARG A 449 -34.91 5.57 29.45
N ALA A 450 -34.38 6.44 30.30
CA ALA A 450 -33.79 6.07 31.59
C ALA A 450 -34.90 5.76 32.65
N GLY A 451 -36.15 6.00 32.36
CA GLY A 451 -37.33 5.73 33.21
C GLY A 451 -37.66 6.89 34.12
#